data_551779f2df5af42afb2ab4b8c4fd9cb2
#
_entry.id   551779f2df5af42afb2ab4b8c4fd9cb2
#
_cell.length_a   1.000
_cell.length_b   1.000
_cell.length_c   1.000
_cell.angle_alpha   90.00
_cell.angle_beta   90.00
_cell.angle_gamma   90.00
#
_symmetry.space_group_name_H-M   'P 1'
#
loop_
_entity.id
_entity.type
_entity.pdbx_description
1 polymer ?
#
loop_
_entity_poly.entity_id
_entity_poly.type
_entity_poly.pdbx_seq_one_letter_code
_entity_poly.pdbx_strand_id
1 'polypeptide(L)'
;IWEGRYRSSLIDPDYFLRCQRYIELNPVRTGYESSPQDSAWTSFATHIGENAEPWLVDHQHFWRLGNTPFERQMKWADFVKEGAPHWEDRQITESLIRSKPWVSDIYAKKLFKNAPEFAQIRHRGRPKKINPLNSVG
;
A
#
# COMPACT_ATOMS: atom_id res chain seq x y z
N ILE A 1 -21.10 7.57 -2.85
CA ILE A 1 -20.14 7.78 -3.64
C ILE A 1 -18.95 6.82 -3.45
N TRP A 2 -19.25 5.59 -3.13
CA TRP A 2 -18.26 4.53 -3.02
C TRP A 2 -18.36 3.64 -4.25
N GLU A 3 -17.24 3.42 -4.95
CA GLU A 3 -17.19 2.59 -6.17
C GLU A 3 -17.44 1.10 -5.95
N GLY A 4 -17.83 0.68 -4.77
CA GLY A 4 -18.10 -0.71 -4.49
C GLY A 4 -17.59 -1.19 -3.14
N ARG A 5 -17.25 -2.47 -3.07
CA ARG A 5 -16.80 -3.09 -1.82
C ARG A 5 -15.45 -2.56 -1.37
N TYR A 6 -15.27 -2.45 -0.07
CA TYR A 6 -13.97 -2.21 0.55
C TYR A 6 -12.92 -3.19 0.00
N ARG A 7 -11.75 -2.66 -0.33
CA ARG A 7 -10.60 -3.43 -0.80
C ARG A 7 -9.44 -3.24 0.15
N SER A 8 -8.74 -4.31 0.45
CA SER A 8 -7.54 -4.28 1.27
C SER A 8 -6.51 -5.25 0.73
N SER A 9 -5.25 -4.95 1.01
CA SER A 9 -4.12 -5.79 0.69
C SER A 9 -3.13 -5.77 1.85
N LEU A 10 -2.49 -6.91 2.11
CA LEU A 10 -1.38 -6.99 3.02
C LEU A 10 -0.12 -6.50 2.29
N ILE A 11 0.67 -5.66 2.94
CA ILE A 11 1.95 -5.19 2.42
C ILE A 11 3.11 -5.69 3.28
N ASP A 12 4.25 -5.92 2.63
CA ASP A 12 5.53 -6.13 3.33
C ASP A 12 5.87 -4.85 4.11
N PRO A 13 6.27 -4.96 5.39
CA PRO A 13 6.72 -3.80 6.15
C PRO A 13 7.79 -2.97 5.43
N ASP A 14 8.70 -3.61 4.68
CA ASP A 14 9.74 -2.93 3.92
C ASP A 14 9.19 -2.15 2.70
N TYR A 15 7.95 -2.41 2.30
CA TYR A 15 7.25 -1.70 1.21
C TYR A 15 6.36 -0.55 1.71
N PHE A 16 6.31 -0.35 3.04
CA PHE A 16 5.43 0.64 3.64
C PHE A 16 5.63 2.04 3.06
N LEU A 17 6.87 2.54 3.00
CA LEU A 17 7.16 3.88 2.47
C LEU A 17 6.79 4.02 0.99
N ARG A 18 6.93 2.96 0.20
CA ARG A 18 6.50 2.95 -1.22
C ARG A 18 4.98 3.06 -1.33
N CYS A 19 4.25 2.34 -0.46
CA CYS A 19 2.80 2.43 -0.41
C CYS A 19 2.34 3.82 0.03
N GLN A 20 3.00 4.41 1.03
CA GLN A 20 2.73 5.77 1.50
C GLN A 20 2.98 6.80 0.39
N ARG A 21 4.11 6.71 -0.32
CA ARG A 21 4.39 7.54 -1.50
C ARG A 21 3.30 7.42 -2.56
N TYR A 22 2.86 6.18 -2.86
CA TYR A 22 1.78 5.94 -3.80
C TYR A 22 0.48 6.66 -3.42
N ILE A 23 0.12 6.66 -2.12
CA ILE A 23 -1.07 7.33 -1.61
C ILE A 23 -0.91 8.85 -1.74
N GLU A 24 0.23 9.41 -1.37
CA GLU A 24 0.47 10.85 -1.39
C GLU A 24 0.61 11.41 -2.82
N LEU A 25 1.07 10.60 -3.77
CA LEU A 25 1.09 10.95 -5.20
C LEU A 25 -0.25 10.72 -5.91
N ASN A 26 -1.21 10.05 -5.27
CA ASN A 26 -2.47 9.70 -5.92
C ASN A 26 -3.25 10.91 -6.50
N PRO A 27 -3.37 12.06 -5.81
CA PRO A 27 -4.05 13.23 -6.36
C PRO A 27 -3.39 13.75 -7.64
N VAL A 28 -2.06 13.74 -7.69
CA VAL A 28 -1.31 14.16 -8.89
C VAL A 28 -1.47 13.15 -10.02
N ARG A 29 -1.33 11.86 -9.71
CA ARG A 29 -1.47 10.79 -10.70
C ARG A 29 -2.86 10.71 -11.32
N THR A 30 -3.89 11.06 -10.58
CA THR A 30 -5.28 11.10 -11.07
C THR A 30 -5.66 12.43 -11.69
N GLY A 31 -4.74 13.41 -11.70
CA GLY A 31 -4.97 14.72 -12.32
C GLY A 31 -5.86 15.65 -11.50
N TYR A 32 -6.10 15.35 -10.22
CA TYR A 32 -6.85 16.27 -9.33
C TYR A 32 -6.00 17.45 -8.87
N GLU A 33 -4.69 17.21 -8.67
CA GLU A 33 -3.76 18.25 -8.22
C GLU A 33 -2.53 18.28 -9.14
N SER A 34 -1.86 19.43 -9.17
CA SER A 34 -0.61 19.61 -9.93
C SER A 34 0.62 19.18 -9.14
N SER A 35 0.55 19.21 -7.83
CA SER A 35 1.64 18.86 -6.91
C SER A 35 1.09 18.16 -5.67
N PRO A 36 1.87 17.25 -5.03
CA PRO A 36 1.45 16.61 -3.79
C PRO A 36 1.19 17.60 -2.65
N GLN A 37 1.88 18.75 -2.64
CA GLN A 37 1.70 19.82 -1.66
C GLN A 37 0.31 20.46 -1.72
N ASP A 38 -0.30 20.50 -2.91
CA ASP A 38 -1.59 21.14 -3.13
C ASP A 38 -2.75 20.33 -2.53
N SER A 39 -2.50 19.08 -2.17
CA SER A 39 -3.53 18.17 -1.67
C SER A 39 -3.78 18.33 -0.17
N ALA A 40 -4.96 18.80 0.19
CA ALA A 40 -5.43 18.84 1.58
C ALA A 40 -5.84 17.44 2.13
N TRP A 41 -5.88 16.41 1.27
CA TRP A 41 -6.41 15.08 1.61
C TRP A 41 -5.34 14.01 1.80
N THR A 42 -4.07 14.40 1.77
CA THR A 42 -2.94 13.50 2.00
C THR A 42 -2.09 13.98 3.17
N SER A 43 -1.26 13.10 3.70
CA SER A 43 -0.33 13.41 4.78
C SER A 43 0.97 14.08 4.31
N PHE A 44 1.12 14.34 3.02
CA PHE A 44 2.38 14.82 2.44
C PHE A 44 2.87 16.12 3.09
N ALA A 45 2.01 17.14 3.20
CA ALA A 45 2.37 18.42 3.82
C ALA A 45 2.85 18.28 5.27
N THR A 46 2.28 17.33 6.03
CA THR A 46 2.73 17.03 7.39
C THR A 46 4.09 16.34 7.38
N HIS A 47 4.30 15.38 6.48
CA HIS A 47 5.57 14.65 6.40
C HIS A 47 6.75 15.50 5.93
N ILE A 48 6.50 16.60 5.20
CA ILE A 48 7.53 17.57 4.82
C ILE A 48 7.63 18.74 5.80
N GLY A 49 6.79 18.78 6.85
CA GLY A 49 6.85 19.79 7.91
C GLY A 49 6.18 21.11 7.60
N GLU A 50 5.34 21.20 6.56
CA GLU A 50 4.58 22.42 6.21
C GLU A 50 3.36 22.62 7.10
N ASN A 51 2.80 21.53 7.64
CA ASN A 51 1.75 21.61 8.65
C ASN A 51 1.97 20.57 9.77
N ALA A 52 1.11 20.61 10.80
CA ALA A 52 1.15 19.65 11.89
C ALA A 52 -0.26 19.09 12.11
N GLU A 53 -0.38 17.76 11.99
CA GLU A 53 -1.61 17.04 12.28
C GLU A 53 -1.43 16.21 13.56
N PRO A 54 -1.96 16.65 14.71
CA PRO A 54 -1.71 16.02 16.01
C PRO A 54 -2.16 14.56 16.11
N TRP A 55 -3.09 14.15 15.27
CA TRP A 55 -3.63 12.79 15.23
C TRP A 55 -2.83 11.84 14.30
N LEU A 56 -1.92 12.38 13.48
CA LEU A 56 -1.09 11.58 12.58
C LEU A 56 0.09 11.00 13.38
N VAL A 57 0.22 9.69 13.31
CA VAL A 57 1.33 8.95 13.94
C VAL A 57 2.19 8.33 12.85
N ASP A 58 3.44 8.77 12.79
CA ASP A 58 4.40 8.26 11.81
C ASP A 58 4.77 6.80 12.07
N HIS A 59 4.87 6.04 10.99
CA HIS A 59 5.35 4.67 11.06
C HIS A 59 6.86 4.60 11.35
N GLN A 60 7.31 3.53 11.99
CA GLN A 60 8.72 3.33 12.33
C GLN A 60 9.69 3.44 11.14
N HIS A 61 9.27 3.08 9.91
CA HIS A 61 10.09 3.23 8.71
C HIS A 61 10.31 4.69 8.33
N PHE A 62 9.33 5.57 8.58
CA PHE A 62 9.52 7.00 8.42
C PHE A 62 10.55 7.55 9.41
N TRP A 63 10.49 7.12 10.68
CA TRP A 63 11.48 7.50 11.69
C TRP A 63 12.91 7.09 11.33
N ARG A 64 13.09 5.99 10.59
CA ARG A 64 14.41 5.52 10.12
C ARG A 64 14.98 6.32 8.96
N LEU A 65 14.24 7.23 8.35
CA LEU A 65 14.75 8.09 7.27
C LEU A 65 15.84 9.04 7.76
N GLY A 66 15.80 9.47 9.04
CA GLY A 66 16.81 10.37 9.57
C GLY A 66 16.73 10.52 11.08
N ASN A 67 17.81 11.01 11.65
CA ASN A 67 17.95 11.20 13.10
C ASN A 67 17.25 12.47 13.58
N THR A 68 17.05 13.45 12.71
CA THR A 68 16.35 14.70 13.02
C THR A 68 15.05 14.83 12.22
N PRO A 69 14.07 15.59 12.72
CA PRO A 69 12.85 15.87 11.95
C PRO A 69 13.14 16.43 10.56
N PHE A 70 14.04 17.42 10.49
CA PHE A 70 14.44 18.07 9.23
C PHE A 70 15.03 17.07 8.23
N GLU A 71 15.91 16.17 8.70
CA GLU A 71 16.50 15.14 7.83
C GLU A 71 15.44 14.18 7.29
N ARG A 72 14.47 13.77 8.11
CA ARG A 72 13.37 12.92 7.67
C ARG A 72 12.48 13.59 6.64
N GLN A 73 12.10 14.84 6.92
CA GLN A 73 11.26 15.66 6.03
C GLN A 73 11.92 15.84 4.65
N MET A 74 13.21 16.19 4.64
CA MET A 74 13.97 16.37 3.41
C MET A 74 14.07 15.06 2.61
N LYS A 75 14.46 13.96 3.25
CA LYS A 75 14.56 12.66 2.58
C LYS A 75 13.20 12.15 2.08
N TRP A 76 12.13 12.45 2.80
CA TRP A 76 10.79 12.10 2.36
C TRP A 76 10.38 12.92 1.13
N ALA A 77 10.61 14.24 1.16
CA ALA A 77 10.35 15.11 0.01
C ALA A 77 11.10 14.64 -1.25
N ASP A 78 12.39 14.33 -1.12
CA ASP A 78 13.20 13.81 -2.22
C ASP A 78 12.66 12.48 -2.74
N PHE A 79 12.31 11.54 -1.86
CA PHE A 79 11.76 10.23 -2.22
C PHE A 79 10.42 10.33 -2.97
N VAL A 80 9.56 11.26 -2.55
CA VAL A 80 8.29 11.51 -3.26
C VAL A 80 8.53 12.21 -4.60
N LYS A 81 9.47 13.17 -4.64
CA LYS A 81 9.84 13.90 -5.86
C LYS A 81 10.45 12.98 -6.93
N GLU A 82 11.20 11.97 -6.55
CA GLU A 82 11.72 10.94 -7.48
C GLU A 82 10.58 10.20 -8.20
N GLY A 83 9.39 10.18 -7.59
CA GLY A 83 8.25 9.44 -8.10
C GLY A 83 8.40 7.93 -7.96
N ALA A 84 7.37 7.21 -8.40
CA ALA A 84 7.38 5.76 -8.42
C ALA A 84 7.58 5.25 -9.86
N PRO A 85 8.38 4.17 -10.05
CA PRO A 85 8.42 3.53 -11.36
C PRO A 85 7.06 2.91 -11.69
N HIS A 86 6.68 2.91 -12.96
CA HIS A 86 5.37 2.41 -13.41
C HIS A 86 5.06 0.96 -13.00
N TRP A 87 6.09 0.13 -12.82
CA TRP A 87 5.87 -1.25 -12.38
C TRP A 87 5.41 -1.31 -10.92
N GLU A 88 5.88 -0.39 -10.06
CA GLU A 88 5.51 -0.32 -8.65
C GLU A 88 4.03 0.09 -8.50
N ASP A 89 3.62 1.15 -9.18
CA ASP A 89 2.22 1.59 -9.23
C ASP A 89 1.29 0.49 -9.72
N ARG A 90 1.72 -0.24 -10.75
CA ARG A 90 0.96 -1.38 -11.28
C ARG A 90 0.81 -2.49 -10.24
N GLN A 91 1.90 -2.85 -9.55
CA GLN A 91 1.86 -3.90 -8.53
C GLN A 91 0.95 -3.53 -7.36
N ILE A 92 1.02 -2.29 -6.87
CA ILE A 92 0.13 -1.79 -5.80
C ILE A 92 -1.33 -1.88 -6.26
N THR A 93 -1.63 -1.36 -7.43
CA THR A 93 -2.99 -1.35 -8.00
C THR A 93 -3.51 -2.78 -8.20
N GLU A 94 -2.71 -3.69 -8.77
CA GLU A 94 -3.11 -5.09 -8.95
C GLU A 94 -3.32 -5.81 -7.63
N SER A 95 -2.49 -5.55 -6.62
CA SER A 95 -2.64 -6.11 -5.29
C SER A 95 -3.97 -5.72 -4.66
N LEU A 96 -4.34 -4.44 -4.76
CA LEU A 96 -5.62 -3.93 -4.29
C LEU A 96 -6.82 -4.54 -5.04
N ILE A 97 -6.77 -4.52 -6.39
CA ILE A 97 -7.87 -5.03 -7.22
C ILE A 97 -8.10 -6.52 -6.99
N ARG A 98 -7.02 -7.28 -6.84
CA ARG A 98 -7.08 -8.74 -6.70
C ARG A 98 -7.09 -9.21 -5.25
N SER A 99 -7.03 -8.29 -4.28
CA SER A 99 -6.87 -8.60 -2.85
C SER A 99 -5.71 -9.57 -2.60
N LYS A 100 -4.58 -9.35 -3.29
CA LYS A 100 -3.36 -10.13 -3.16
C LYS A 100 -2.37 -9.42 -2.26
N PRO A 101 -1.60 -10.14 -1.42
CA PRO A 101 -0.49 -9.55 -0.70
C PRO A 101 0.54 -8.94 -1.65
N TRP A 102 1.02 -7.74 -1.33
CA TRP A 102 2.18 -7.12 -1.97
C TRP A 102 3.39 -7.26 -1.05
N VAL A 103 4.09 -8.36 -1.24
CA VAL A 103 5.16 -8.80 -0.32
C VAL A 103 6.34 -9.36 -1.11
N SER A 104 7.53 -9.27 -0.53
CA SER A 104 8.73 -9.93 -1.02
C SER A 104 8.61 -11.46 -0.89
N ASP A 105 9.37 -12.21 -1.70
CA ASP A 105 9.39 -13.67 -1.62
C ASP A 105 9.83 -14.17 -0.24
N ILE A 106 10.74 -13.46 0.41
CA ILE A 106 11.22 -13.78 1.76
C ILE A 106 10.10 -13.62 2.77
N TYR A 107 9.40 -12.49 2.73
CA TYR A 107 8.29 -12.22 3.64
C TYR A 107 7.10 -13.14 3.36
N ALA A 108 6.81 -13.42 2.09
CA ALA A 108 5.79 -14.37 1.69
C ALA A 108 6.03 -15.77 2.29
N LYS A 109 7.25 -16.30 2.18
CA LYS A 109 7.62 -17.59 2.78
C LYS A 109 7.41 -17.61 4.30
N LYS A 110 7.79 -16.53 4.99
CA LYS A 110 7.59 -16.40 6.44
C LYS A 110 6.11 -16.32 6.80
N LEU A 111 5.35 -15.52 6.07
CA LEU A 111 3.92 -15.32 6.29
C LEU A 111 3.14 -16.62 6.06
N PHE A 112 3.35 -17.26 4.90
CA PHE A 112 2.58 -18.45 4.52
C PHE A 112 2.96 -19.70 5.29
N LYS A 113 4.16 -19.74 5.89
CA LYS A 113 4.49 -20.79 6.85
C LYS A 113 3.57 -20.76 8.08
N ASN A 114 3.19 -19.56 8.53
CA ASN A 114 2.37 -19.35 9.73
C ASN A 114 0.86 -19.21 9.42
N ALA A 115 0.52 -18.93 8.16
CA ALA A 115 -0.85 -18.70 7.71
C ALA A 115 -1.03 -19.12 6.24
N PRO A 116 -1.01 -20.44 5.95
CA PRO A 116 -1.05 -20.98 4.59
C PRO A 116 -2.33 -20.61 3.81
N GLU A 117 -3.40 -20.26 4.51
CA GLU A 117 -4.66 -19.80 3.91
C GLU A 117 -4.53 -18.53 3.07
N PHE A 118 -3.54 -17.68 3.35
CA PHE A 118 -3.25 -16.48 2.55
C PHE A 118 -2.49 -16.77 1.25
N ALA A 119 -1.87 -17.94 1.13
CA ALA A 119 -1.20 -18.36 -0.09
C ALA A 119 -2.19 -18.76 -1.19
N GLN A 120 -3.43 -19.10 -0.83
CA GLN A 120 -4.44 -19.53 -1.78
C GLN A 120 -5.05 -18.32 -2.51
N ILE A 121 -4.88 -18.29 -3.83
CA ILE A 121 -5.54 -17.32 -4.69
C ILE A 121 -7.03 -17.68 -4.72
N ARG A 122 -7.86 -16.88 -4.08
CA ARG A 122 -9.31 -17.02 -4.20
C ARG A 122 -9.73 -16.67 -5.61
N HIS A 123 -10.22 -17.65 -6.38
CA HIS A 123 -10.82 -17.39 -7.68
C HIS A 123 -12.08 -16.54 -7.51
N ARG A 124 -12.26 -15.54 -8.39
CA ARG A 124 -13.50 -14.77 -8.46
C ARG A 124 -14.64 -15.70 -8.87
N GLY A 125 -15.72 -15.64 -8.14
CA GLY A 125 -16.96 -16.33 -8.46
C GLY A 125 -17.56 -17.07 -7.27
N ARG A 126 -18.76 -17.59 -7.47
CA ARG A 126 -19.43 -18.45 -6.49
C ARG A 126 -18.62 -19.75 -6.38
N PRO A 127 -18.30 -20.24 -5.15
CA PRO A 127 -17.69 -21.55 -5.00
C PRO A 127 -18.52 -22.61 -5.74
N LYS A 128 -17.84 -23.49 -6.50
CA LYS A 128 -18.51 -24.64 -7.12
C LYS A 128 -19.19 -25.45 -6.03
N LYS A 129 -20.48 -25.73 -6.17
CA LYS A 129 -21.17 -26.68 -5.27
C LYS A 129 -20.47 -28.03 -5.43
N ILE A 130 -19.91 -28.53 -4.35
CA ILE A 130 -19.42 -29.90 -4.28
C ILE A 130 -20.65 -30.77 -4.26
N ASN A 131 -20.88 -31.54 -5.32
CA ASN A 131 -21.97 -32.50 -5.37
C ASN A 131 -21.54 -33.69 -4.51
N PRO A 132 -22.24 -33.99 -3.39
CA PRO A 132 -21.81 -35.06 -2.47
C PRO A 132 -21.91 -36.48 -3.05
N LEU A 133 -22.46 -36.60 -4.26
CA LEU A 133 -22.67 -37.89 -4.93
C LEU A 133 -21.42 -38.44 -5.67
N ASN A 134 -20.31 -37.69 -5.76
CA ASN A 134 -19.08 -38.15 -6.45
C ASN A 134 -17.95 -38.55 -5.49
N SER A 135 -18.21 -38.79 -4.23
CA SER A 135 -17.19 -39.22 -3.24
C SER A 135 -17.31 -40.67 -2.79
N VAL A 136 -18.00 -41.49 -3.55
CA VAL A 136 -18.04 -42.95 -3.33
C VAL A 136 -17.66 -43.63 -4.65
N GLY A 137 -16.38 -43.93 -4.74
CA GLY A 137 -15.78 -44.76 -5.78
C GLY A 137 -14.39 -45.14 -5.34
#